data_6ff5458a3016168fc186b8bc0ccf8168
#
_entry.id   6ff5458a3016168fc186b8bc0ccf8168
#
_cell.length_a   1.000
_cell.length_b   1.000
_cell.length_c   1.000
_cell.angle_alpha   90.00
_cell.angle_beta   90.00
_cell.angle_gamma   90.00
#
_symmetry.space_group_name_H-M   'P 1'
#
loop_
_entity.id
_entity.type
_entity.pdbx_description
1 polymer ?
#
loop_
_entity_poly.entity_id
_entity_poly.type
_entity_poly.pdbx_seq_one_letter_code
_entity_poly.pdbx_strand_id
1 'polypeptide(L)'
;HPAATIGKRLFIDHGTGVVIGETAIIGDDVTLYQGVTLGGTGHHTGKRHPTIGNGVLIGAGAKVLGPFKVGDNARIAAGAVVLNEIPPDSTAVGVPARVVRQGGEKICESLDQVHIPDPVAQKICMLESKIYFMERELEKLKKPEDEN
;
A
#
# COMPACT_ATOMS: atom_id res chain seq x y z
N HIS A 1 7.04 20.90 7.47
CA HIS A 1 7.33 21.47 8.78
C HIS A 1 8.84 21.55 9.01
N PRO A 2 9.38 22.63 9.60
CA PRO A 2 10.84 22.80 9.75
C PRO A 2 11.51 21.77 10.67
N ALA A 3 10.75 21.08 11.50
CA ALA A 3 11.27 20.02 12.38
C ALA A 3 11.30 18.62 11.71
N ALA A 4 10.80 18.48 10.48
CA ALA A 4 10.88 17.22 9.77
C ALA A 4 12.36 16.86 9.47
N THR A 5 12.69 15.57 9.60
CA THR A 5 14.00 15.04 9.24
C THR A 5 13.98 14.58 7.80
N ILE A 6 14.85 15.12 6.96
CA ILE A 6 14.86 14.80 5.52
C ILE A 6 16.27 14.35 5.14
N GLY A 7 16.36 13.19 4.52
CA GLY A 7 17.57 12.61 3.98
C GLY A 7 18.05 13.32 2.69
N LYS A 8 18.95 12.68 1.97
CA LYS A 8 19.57 13.23 0.77
C LYS A 8 18.73 12.96 -0.47
N ARG A 9 18.82 13.86 -1.46
CA ARG A 9 18.22 13.68 -2.79
C ARG A 9 16.70 13.47 -2.78
N LEU A 10 16.00 14.11 -1.82
CA LEU A 10 14.55 14.23 -1.90
C LEU A 10 14.17 14.96 -3.19
N PHE A 11 13.36 14.33 -4.03
CA PHE A 11 12.81 14.93 -5.23
C PHE A 11 11.31 15.17 -5.05
N ILE A 12 10.87 16.41 -5.25
CA ILE A 12 9.46 16.79 -5.19
C ILE A 12 9.04 17.27 -6.58
N ASP A 13 8.21 16.48 -7.25
CA ASP A 13 7.68 16.81 -8.57
C ASP A 13 6.32 17.48 -8.43
N HIS A 14 6.16 18.64 -9.11
CA HIS A 14 4.95 19.46 -9.05
C HIS A 14 4.48 19.75 -7.61
N GLY A 15 5.32 20.26 -6.75
CA GLY A 15 5.19 20.32 -5.28
C GLY A 15 3.96 21.00 -4.67
N THR A 16 2.97 21.42 -5.48
CA THR A 16 1.75 22.07 -5.00
C THR A 16 0.98 21.16 -4.04
N GLY A 17 0.65 21.64 -2.86
CA GLY A 17 -0.15 20.91 -1.86
C GLY A 17 0.58 19.78 -1.15
N VAL A 18 1.90 19.66 -1.27
CA VAL A 18 2.70 18.73 -0.47
C VAL A 18 2.75 19.18 0.98
N VAL A 19 2.41 18.27 1.88
CA VAL A 19 2.46 18.51 3.34
C VAL A 19 3.36 17.46 3.99
N ILE A 20 4.40 17.93 4.67
CA ILE A 20 5.32 17.09 5.45
C ILE A 20 5.18 17.51 6.92
N GLY A 21 4.66 16.59 7.74
CA GLY A 21 4.38 16.86 9.16
C GLY A 21 5.64 16.95 10.01
N GLU A 22 5.48 17.54 11.20
CA GLU A 22 6.55 17.91 12.14
C GLU A 22 7.52 16.77 12.47
N THR A 23 7.00 15.58 12.79
CA THR A 23 7.82 14.42 13.20
C THR A 23 8.02 13.42 12.07
N ALA A 24 7.77 13.82 10.80
CA ALA A 24 8.06 12.98 9.65
C ALA A 24 9.57 12.76 9.51
N ILE A 25 9.94 11.54 9.12
CA ILE A 25 11.30 11.17 8.77
C ILE A 25 11.27 10.68 7.33
N ILE A 26 12.13 11.22 6.48
CA ILE A 26 12.25 10.86 5.07
C ILE A 26 13.67 10.41 4.81
N GLY A 27 13.83 9.22 4.26
CA GLY A 27 15.11 8.65 3.88
C GLY A 27 15.74 9.32 2.64
N ASP A 28 16.73 8.67 2.08
CA ASP A 28 17.44 9.09 0.88
C ASP A 28 16.69 8.68 -0.39
N ASP A 29 16.88 9.43 -1.49
CA ASP A 29 16.36 9.12 -2.83
C ASP A 29 14.83 8.98 -2.90
N VAL A 30 14.11 9.69 -2.06
CA VAL A 30 12.65 9.66 -2.01
C VAL A 30 12.06 10.61 -3.06
N THR A 31 10.99 10.14 -3.73
CA THR A 31 10.22 10.96 -4.68
C THR A 31 8.81 11.20 -4.15
N LEU A 32 8.40 12.46 -4.08
CA LEU A 32 7.04 12.88 -3.73
C LEU A 32 6.42 13.64 -4.90
N TYR A 33 5.16 13.34 -5.20
CA TYR A 33 4.37 14.09 -6.16
C TYR A 33 3.45 15.11 -5.48
N GLN A 34 2.81 15.96 -6.29
CA GLN A 34 1.88 16.99 -5.82
C GLN A 34 0.78 16.41 -4.91
N GLY A 35 0.35 17.20 -3.93
CA GLY A 35 -0.75 16.86 -3.04
C GLY A 35 -0.47 15.72 -2.06
N VAL A 36 0.76 15.19 -2.01
CA VAL A 36 1.16 14.18 -1.02
C VAL A 36 1.05 14.76 0.39
N THR A 37 0.53 13.97 1.34
CA THR A 37 0.50 14.33 2.75
C THR A 37 1.20 13.26 3.58
N LEU A 38 2.25 13.62 4.29
CA LEU A 38 2.88 12.85 5.35
C LEU A 38 2.32 13.36 6.69
N GLY A 39 1.14 12.86 7.07
CA GLY A 39 0.31 13.37 8.15
C GLY A 39 0.36 12.53 9.41
N GLY A 40 -0.08 13.11 10.51
CA GLY A 40 -0.28 12.42 11.77
C GLY A 40 -1.73 12.00 11.96
N THR A 41 -1.96 11.09 12.90
CA THR A 41 -3.29 10.74 13.40
C THR A 41 -3.43 11.18 14.86
N GLY A 42 -4.54 11.88 15.16
CA GLY A 42 -4.90 12.29 16.53
C GLY A 42 -4.06 13.41 17.13
N HIS A 43 -4.30 13.67 18.43
CA HIS A 43 -3.72 14.76 19.21
C HIS A 43 -2.49 14.35 20.04
N HIS A 44 -1.80 13.27 19.66
CA HIS A 44 -0.64 12.82 20.43
C HIS A 44 0.55 13.76 20.27
N THR A 45 1.23 14.04 21.37
CA THR A 45 2.55 14.67 21.40
C THR A 45 3.61 13.61 21.10
N GLY A 46 4.66 13.96 20.37
CA GLY A 46 5.73 13.02 19.99
C GLY A 46 5.60 12.50 18.56
N LYS A 47 6.14 11.32 18.28
CA LYS A 47 6.16 10.70 16.95
C LYS A 47 4.73 10.35 16.52
N ARG A 48 4.20 11.13 15.56
CA ARG A 48 2.83 10.97 15.02
C ARG A 48 2.77 10.96 13.49
N HIS A 49 3.89 11.28 12.82
CA HIS A 49 4.00 11.29 11.37
C HIS A 49 4.84 10.11 10.89
N PRO A 50 4.69 9.68 9.63
CA PRO A 50 5.34 8.48 9.12
C PRO A 50 6.87 8.60 9.04
N THR A 51 7.50 7.43 9.00
CA THR A 51 8.89 7.25 8.62
C THR A 51 8.93 6.64 7.22
N ILE A 52 9.48 7.36 6.27
CA ILE A 52 9.61 6.94 4.87
C ILE A 52 11.03 6.42 4.67
N GLY A 53 11.16 5.19 4.19
CA GLY A 53 12.43 4.56 3.86
C GLY A 53 13.13 5.16 2.66
N ASN A 54 14.26 4.57 2.26
CA ASN A 54 15.03 5.01 1.11
C ASN A 54 14.40 4.57 -0.21
N GLY A 55 14.58 5.35 -1.28
CA GLY A 55 14.12 4.99 -2.63
C GLY A 55 12.60 4.91 -2.78
N VAL A 56 11.83 5.39 -1.81
CA VAL A 56 10.36 5.34 -1.82
C VAL A 56 9.80 6.34 -2.83
N LEU A 57 8.77 5.92 -3.57
CA LEU A 57 8.00 6.78 -4.45
C LEU A 57 6.57 6.92 -3.92
N ILE A 58 6.11 8.16 -3.73
CA ILE A 58 4.75 8.46 -3.28
C ILE A 58 4.03 9.26 -4.35
N GLY A 59 3.04 8.62 -4.98
CA GLY A 59 2.27 9.16 -6.09
C GLY A 59 1.37 10.33 -5.72
N ALA A 60 0.94 11.05 -6.75
CA ALA A 60 0.16 12.29 -6.62
C ALA A 60 -1.08 12.12 -5.73
N GLY A 61 -1.29 13.04 -4.80
CA GLY A 61 -2.45 13.07 -3.92
C GLY A 61 -2.48 11.98 -2.84
N ALA A 62 -1.48 11.09 -2.76
CA ALA A 62 -1.46 10.04 -1.74
C ALA A 62 -1.35 10.62 -0.32
N LYS A 63 -1.97 9.96 0.65
CA LYS A 63 -1.97 10.32 2.05
C LYS A 63 -1.37 9.20 2.87
N VAL A 64 -0.29 9.48 3.60
CA VAL A 64 0.34 8.55 4.56
C VAL A 64 0.12 9.10 5.94
N LEU A 65 -0.75 8.45 6.72
CA LEU A 65 -1.30 9.02 7.95
C LEU A 65 -1.03 8.12 9.16
N GLY A 66 -0.04 8.48 9.96
CA GLY A 66 0.29 7.79 11.20
C GLY A 66 1.79 7.58 11.40
N PRO A 67 2.22 7.14 12.60
CA PRO A 67 3.63 7.05 12.99
C PRO A 67 4.32 5.74 12.53
N PHE A 68 3.78 5.04 11.57
CA PHE A 68 4.32 3.79 11.05
C PHE A 68 5.40 4.01 9.99
N LYS A 69 6.03 2.91 9.56
CA LYS A 69 7.07 2.89 8.55
C LYS A 69 6.52 2.51 7.18
N VAL A 70 7.00 3.21 6.15
CA VAL A 70 6.97 2.77 4.75
C VAL A 70 8.37 2.29 4.41
N GLY A 71 8.49 1.00 4.08
CA GLY A 71 9.77 0.33 3.85
C GLY A 71 10.51 0.84 2.61
N ASP A 72 11.79 0.51 2.52
CA ASP A 72 12.65 0.95 1.42
C ASP A 72 12.11 0.47 0.06
N ASN A 73 12.31 1.28 -0.98
CA ASN A 73 11.87 1.03 -2.36
C ASN A 73 10.36 0.81 -2.53
N ALA A 74 9.56 1.07 -1.51
CA ALA A 74 8.11 0.96 -1.62
C ALA A 74 7.53 1.99 -2.60
N ARG A 75 6.44 1.62 -3.25
CA ARG A 75 5.69 2.47 -4.17
C ARG A 75 4.27 2.65 -3.68
N ILE A 76 3.89 3.88 -3.44
CA ILE A 76 2.53 4.25 -3.06
C ILE A 76 1.84 4.86 -4.27
N ALA A 77 0.76 4.24 -4.72
CA ALA A 77 0.02 4.71 -5.89
C ALA A 77 -0.61 6.08 -5.67
N ALA A 78 -0.88 6.78 -6.76
CA ALA A 78 -1.60 8.06 -6.72
C ALA A 78 -2.97 7.91 -6.04
N GLY A 79 -3.34 8.87 -5.20
CA GLY A 79 -4.61 8.88 -4.47
C GLY A 79 -4.74 7.84 -3.35
N ALA A 80 -3.74 7.01 -3.10
CA ALA A 80 -3.80 6.00 -2.05
C ALA A 80 -3.83 6.63 -0.64
N VAL A 81 -4.56 6.00 0.29
CA VAL A 81 -4.61 6.38 1.70
C VAL A 81 -4.01 5.28 2.55
N VAL A 82 -2.76 5.49 2.97
CA VAL A 82 -1.98 4.54 3.76
C VAL A 82 -2.23 4.79 5.25
N LEU A 83 -2.71 3.79 5.94
CA LEU A 83 -3.06 3.83 7.36
C LEU A 83 -2.30 2.79 8.21
N ASN A 84 -1.49 1.94 7.55
CA ASN A 84 -0.71 0.90 8.19
C ASN A 84 0.68 0.82 7.56
N GLU A 85 1.58 0.10 8.22
CA GLU A 85 2.93 -0.15 7.75
C GLU A 85 2.95 -0.80 6.35
N ILE A 86 3.89 -0.36 5.52
CA ILE A 86 4.12 -0.92 4.18
C ILE A 86 5.50 -1.60 4.18
N PRO A 87 5.59 -2.89 3.82
CA PRO A 87 6.85 -3.61 3.72
C PRO A 87 7.78 -3.01 2.66
N PRO A 88 9.09 -3.26 2.73
CA PRO A 88 10.02 -2.87 1.66
C PRO A 88 9.68 -3.58 0.34
N ASP A 89 10.15 -2.99 -0.76
CA ASP A 89 9.99 -3.51 -2.14
C ASP A 89 8.54 -3.81 -2.53
N SER A 90 7.59 -3.07 -1.93
CA SER A 90 6.15 -3.31 -2.08
C SER A 90 5.47 -2.20 -2.86
N THR A 91 4.35 -2.55 -3.50
CA THR A 91 3.44 -1.56 -4.10
C THR A 91 2.11 -1.57 -3.36
N ALA A 92 1.69 -0.40 -2.89
CA ALA A 92 0.43 -0.21 -2.18
C ALA A 92 -0.52 0.70 -2.97
N VAL A 93 -1.79 0.31 -3.07
CA VAL A 93 -2.83 1.02 -3.83
C VAL A 93 -4.15 1.09 -3.07
N GLY A 94 -4.98 2.08 -3.37
CA GLY A 94 -6.38 2.18 -2.94
C GLY A 94 -6.61 2.95 -1.65
N VAL A 95 -7.90 2.99 -1.24
CA VAL A 95 -8.41 3.69 -0.05
C VAL A 95 -9.34 2.74 0.74
N PRO A 96 -8.90 2.21 1.87
CA PRO A 96 -7.54 2.23 2.43
C PRO A 96 -6.55 1.45 1.57
N ALA A 97 -5.28 1.85 1.60
CA ALA A 97 -4.24 1.23 0.80
C ALA A 97 -3.98 -0.24 1.20
N ARG A 98 -3.79 -1.08 0.17
CA ARG A 98 -3.42 -2.49 0.33
C ARG A 98 -2.16 -2.77 -0.48
N VAL A 99 -1.31 -3.65 0.04
CA VAL A 99 -0.13 -4.12 -0.68
C VAL A 99 -0.59 -5.12 -1.75
N VAL A 100 -0.26 -4.84 -3.01
CA VAL A 100 -0.64 -5.64 -4.19
C VAL A 100 0.54 -6.34 -4.84
N ARG A 101 1.77 -5.88 -4.54
CA ARG A 101 3.03 -6.52 -4.96
C ARG A 101 4.03 -6.43 -3.83
N GLN A 102 4.90 -7.44 -3.73
CA GLN A 102 6.03 -7.45 -2.81
C GLN A 102 7.19 -8.24 -3.46
N GLY A 103 8.42 -7.71 -3.41
CA GLY A 103 9.59 -8.34 -3.99
C GLY A 103 9.52 -8.54 -5.52
N GLY A 104 8.70 -7.74 -6.24
CA GLY A 104 8.48 -7.89 -7.67
C GLY A 104 7.39 -8.92 -8.05
N GLU A 105 6.94 -9.74 -7.12
CA GLU A 105 5.86 -10.72 -7.36
C GLU A 105 4.48 -10.11 -7.05
N LYS A 106 3.49 -10.47 -7.85
CA LYS A 106 2.08 -10.15 -7.57
C LYS A 106 1.61 -11.01 -6.40
N ILE A 107 1.00 -10.39 -5.39
CA ILE A 107 0.45 -11.10 -4.22
C ILE A 107 -0.82 -11.89 -4.60
N CYS A 108 -1.39 -11.65 -5.77
CA CYS A 108 -2.49 -12.45 -6.32
C CYS A 108 -2.37 -12.52 -7.84
N GLU A 109 -2.37 -13.75 -8.39
CA GLU A 109 -2.56 -13.98 -9.81
C GLU A 109 -4.06 -13.82 -10.10
N SER A 110 -4.47 -12.77 -10.75
CA SER A 110 -5.38 -12.81 -11.90
C SER A 110 -5.87 -11.43 -12.30
N LEU A 111 -6.04 -11.29 -13.61
CA LEU A 111 -6.69 -10.22 -14.36
C LEU A 111 -5.91 -8.90 -14.45
N ASP A 112 -4.90 -8.98 -15.31
CA ASP A 112 -4.38 -7.84 -16.03
C ASP A 112 -5.49 -7.30 -16.96
N GLN A 113 -6.15 -6.25 -16.53
CA GLN A 113 -6.80 -5.33 -17.47
C GLN A 113 -6.72 -3.93 -16.91
N VAL A 114 -5.79 -3.16 -17.47
CA VAL A 114 -5.58 -1.72 -17.22
C VAL A 114 -5.05 -1.37 -15.81
N HIS A 115 -3.88 -1.90 -15.47
CA HIS A 115 -2.76 -1.24 -14.77
C HIS A 115 -2.87 -0.85 -13.28
N ILE A 116 -3.99 -0.94 -12.61
CA ILE A 116 -4.08 -0.74 -11.16
C ILE A 116 -4.89 -1.90 -10.58
N PRO A 117 -4.28 -2.85 -9.84
CA PRO A 117 -5.04 -3.90 -9.19
C PRO A 117 -5.96 -3.29 -8.13
N ASP A 118 -7.27 -3.42 -8.33
CA ASP A 118 -8.26 -3.04 -7.34
C ASP A 118 -8.20 -4.03 -6.16
N PRO A 119 -7.90 -3.58 -4.92
CA PRO A 119 -7.85 -4.46 -3.76
C PRO A 119 -9.17 -5.17 -3.45
N VAL A 120 -10.29 -4.58 -3.84
CA VAL A 120 -11.63 -5.18 -3.68
C VAL A 120 -11.80 -6.31 -4.68
N ALA A 121 -11.45 -6.11 -5.95
CA ALA A 121 -11.49 -7.13 -6.98
C ALA A 121 -10.58 -8.33 -6.63
N GLN A 122 -9.39 -8.09 -6.08
CA GLN A 122 -8.51 -9.15 -5.60
C GLN A 122 -9.15 -9.98 -4.48
N LYS A 123 -9.80 -9.33 -3.53
CA LYS A 123 -10.47 -10.01 -2.42
C LYS A 123 -11.68 -10.81 -2.91
N ILE A 124 -12.43 -10.30 -3.86
CA ILE A 124 -13.53 -11.00 -4.53
C ILE A 124 -13.01 -12.25 -5.24
N CYS A 125 -11.96 -12.14 -6.06
CA CYS A 125 -11.33 -13.27 -6.76
C CYS A 125 -10.84 -14.36 -5.79
N MET A 126 -10.22 -13.96 -4.65
CA MET A 126 -9.83 -14.93 -3.61
C MET A 126 -11.03 -15.63 -2.97
N LEU A 127 -12.14 -14.93 -2.78
CA LEU A 127 -13.38 -15.52 -2.24
C LEU A 127 -14.03 -16.46 -3.25
N GLU A 128 -14.10 -16.08 -4.51
CA GLU A 128 -14.61 -16.92 -5.61
C GLU A 128 -13.79 -18.21 -5.75
N SER A 129 -12.47 -18.12 -5.69
CA SER A 129 -11.59 -19.30 -5.71
C SER A 129 -11.86 -20.23 -4.53
N LYS A 130 -12.05 -19.69 -3.32
CA LYS A 130 -12.39 -20.49 -2.14
C LYS A 130 -13.74 -21.15 -2.27
N ILE A 131 -14.75 -20.44 -2.77
CA ILE A 131 -16.09 -20.98 -3.02
C ILE A 131 -16.00 -22.14 -4.00
N TYR A 132 -15.31 -21.96 -5.13
CA TYR A 132 -15.11 -23.01 -6.13
C TYR A 132 -14.45 -24.27 -5.55
N PHE A 133 -13.42 -24.12 -4.72
CA PHE A 133 -12.79 -25.27 -4.05
C PHE A 133 -13.74 -25.96 -3.08
N MET A 134 -14.51 -25.21 -2.31
CA MET A 134 -15.50 -25.76 -1.37
C MET A 134 -16.62 -26.51 -2.10
N GLU A 135 -17.11 -25.97 -3.21
CA GLU A 135 -18.12 -26.64 -4.05
C GLU A 135 -17.61 -27.97 -4.59
N ARG A 136 -16.38 -28.02 -5.09
CA ARG A 136 -15.77 -29.26 -5.56
C ARG A 136 -15.59 -30.31 -4.46
N GLU A 137 -15.24 -29.91 -3.26
CA GLU A 137 -15.14 -30.84 -2.13
C GLU A 137 -16.52 -31.34 -1.71
N LEU A 138 -17.53 -30.48 -1.71
CA LEU A 138 -18.92 -30.88 -1.44
C LEU A 138 -19.47 -31.84 -2.52
N GLU A 139 -19.13 -31.66 -3.78
CA GLU A 139 -19.51 -32.58 -4.86
C GLU A 139 -18.86 -33.96 -4.69
N LYS A 140 -17.61 -34.03 -4.24
CA LYS A 140 -16.95 -35.31 -3.94
C LYS A 140 -17.63 -36.03 -2.78
N LEU A 141 -18.08 -35.30 -1.75
CA LEU A 141 -18.78 -35.87 -0.62
C LEU A 141 -20.23 -36.28 -0.92
N LYS A 142 -20.83 -35.74 -1.99
CA LYS A 142 -22.21 -36.04 -2.41
C LYS A 142 -22.32 -37.24 -3.37
N LYS A 143 -21.20 -37.72 -3.94
CA LYS A 143 -21.21 -38.97 -4.71
C LYS A 143 -21.33 -40.13 -3.74
N PRO A 144 -22.46 -40.88 -3.70
CA PRO A 144 -22.53 -42.08 -2.88
C PRO A 144 -21.52 -43.11 -3.41
N GLU A 145 -20.92 -43.86 -2.49
CA GLU A 145 -20.21 -45.10 -2.79
C GLU A 145 -21.22 -46.13 -3.26
N ASP A 146 -21.67 -46.03 -4.48
CA ASP A 146 -22.39 -47.12 -5.17
C ASP A 146 -21.46 -47.63 -6.27
N GLU A 147 -20.74 -48.69 -5.88
CA GLU A 147 -20.41 -49.84 -6.72
C GLU A 147 -19.47 -50.78 -5.95
N ASN A 148 -20.10 -51.73 -5.26
CA ASN A 148 -19.50 -53.07 -5.06
C ASN A 148 -20.58 -54.12 -5.24
#